data_fc22f41b5eab73b1467fc08245e6e338
#
_entry.id   fc22f41b5eab73b1467fc08245e6e338
#
_cell.length_a   1.000
_cell.length_b   1.000
_cell.length_c   1.000
_cell.angle_alpha   90.00
_cell.angle_beta   90.00
_cell.angle_gamma   90.00
#
_symmetry.space_group_name_H-M   'P 1'
#
loop_
_entity.id
_entity.type
_entity.pdbx_description
1 polymer ?
#
loop_
_entity_poly.entity_id
_entity_poly.type
_entity_poly.pdbx_seq_one_letter_code
_entity_poly.pdbx_strand_id
1 'polypeptide(L)'
;DIVDSFGEDGSVGLPIQGSIFNRVIDGAQRSCLTIRSGASGTGKTRNAVADACLLAFPLRYNGATAQWEQVGSNQKVLFIITEQTDKQIKKMILAYLTDINESKFKYGRFTEEEKKVIGQGKQVMKEFASNFILVRIPNPTIDLVKTKVREKVLLHDIGYVFYDYIFIGPALLNEFRGFGVRNDEVLLMMATA
;
A
#
# COMPACT_ATOMS: atom_id res chain seq x y z
N ASP A 1 -5.84 -36.57 3.09
CA ASP A 1 -4.37 -36.64 3.08
C ASP A 1 -3.80 -35.25 2.97
N ILE A 2 -2.69 -34.96 3.72
CA ILE A 2 -2.01 -33.63 3.66
C ILE A 2 -1.64 -33.24 2.20
N VAL A 3 -1.33 -34.22 1.37
CA VAL A 3 -0.95 -34.00 -0.04
C VAL A 3 -2.16 -33.58 -0.88
N ASP A 4 -3.35 -34.06 -0.59
CA ASP A 4 -4.58 -33.70 -1.31
C ASP A 4 -5.02 -32.28 -0.96
N SER A 5 -4.72 -31.78 0.26
CA SER A 5 -4.99 -30.40 0.66
C SER A 5 -4.11 -29.37 -0.04
N PHE A 6 -2.94 -29.72 -0.54
CA PHE A 6 -2.08 -28.83 -1.33
C PHE A 6 -2.58 -28.59 -2.76
N GLY A 7 -3.52 -29.37 -3.26
CA GLY A 7 -4.10 -29.20 -4.61
C GLY A 7 -5.38 -28.34 -4.63
N GLU A 8 -6.13 -28.31 -3.53
CA GLU A 8 -7.41 -27.59 -3.44
C GLU A 8 -7.32 -26.25 -2.72
N ASP A 9 -6.36 -26.08 -1.80
CA ASP A 9 -6.11 -24.86 -1.04
C ASP A 9 -4.79 -24.16 -1.42
N GLY A 10 -4.32 -24.30 -2.63
CA GLY A 10 -3.27 -23.45 -3.16
C GLY A 10 -3.74 -22.00 -3.13
N SER A 11 -3.73 -21.37 -1.95
CA SER A 11 -4.10 -19.98 -1.75
C SER A 11 -3.07 -19.09 -2.41
N VAL A 12 -3.15 -19.03 -3.74
CA VAL A 12 -2.47 -17.97 -4.49
C VAL A 12 -3.07 -16.67 -3.99
N GLY A 13 -2.24 -15.82 -3.40
CA GLY A 13 -2.66 -14.51 -2.93
C GLY A 13 -3.18 -13.65 -4.09
N LEU A 14 -3.82 -12.55 -3.77
CA LEU A 14 -4.29 -11.62 -4.79
C LEU A 14 -3.11 -10.99 -5.54
N PRO A 15 -3.26 -10.71 -6.85
CA PRO A 15 -2.18 -10.12 -7.66
C PRO A 15 -1.69 -8.79 -7.09
N ILE A 16 -0.36 -8.61 -7.10
CA ILE A 16 0.32 -7.35 -6.84
C ILE A 16 1.14 -6.91 -8.06
N GLN A 17 1.70 -5.71 -8.03
CA GLN A 17 2.50 -5.20 -9.13
C GLN A 17 3.78 -6.02 -9.34
N GLY A 18 4.05 -6.35 -10.62
CA GLY A 18 5.25 -7.04 -11.05
C GLY A 18 5.13 -8.56 -11.05
N SER A 19 5.29 -9.16 -12.24
CA SER A 19 5.16 -10.60 -12.47
C SER A 19 6.17 -11.42 -11.65
N ILE A 20 7.38 -10.89 -11.41
CA ILE A 20 8.41 -11.56 -10.63
C ILE A 20 7.97 -11.68 -9.15
N PHE A 21 7.46 -10.59 -8.56
CA PHE A 21 6.98 -10.63 -7.17
C PHE A 21 5.80 -11.59 -7.02
N ASN A 22 4.82 -11.53 -7.91
CA ASN A 22 3.69 -12.46 -7.88
C ASN A 22 4.14 -13.92 -7.93
N ARG A 23 5.17 -14.22 -8.72
CA ARG A 23 5.70 -15.60 -8.84
C ARG A 23 6.50 -16.04 -7.62
N VAL A 24 7.21 -15.11 -6.97
CA VAL A 24 8.12 -15.45 -5.84
C VAL A 24 7.38 -15.54 -4.51
N ILE A 25 6.35 -14.70 -4.30
CA ILE A 25 5.61 -14.63 -3.04
C ILE A 25 4.13 -15.04 -3.18
N ASP A 26 3.74 -15.58 -4.33
CA ASP A 26 2.36 -16.00 -4.66
C ASP A 26 1.31 -14.90 -4.45
N GLY A 27 1.68 -13.63 -4.72
CA GLY A 27 0.80 -12.48 -4.55
C GLY A 27 0.66 -12.01 -3.10
N ALA A 28 -0.37 -11.20 -2.84
CA ALA A 28 -0.71 -10.71 -1.50
C ALA A 28 -1.56 -11.75 -0.76
N GLN A 29 -0.93 -12.52 0.12
CA GLN A 29 -1.61 -13.51 0.95
C GLN A 29 -2.14 -12.88 2.23
N ARG A 30 -3.31 -13.32 2.70
CA ARG A 30 -3.82 -12.96 4.02
C ARG A 30 -3.01 -13.65 5.12
N SER A 31 -2.93 -13.03 6.29
CA SER A 31 -2.20 -13.55 7.46
C SER A 31 -0.71 -13.78 7.24
N CYS A 32 -0.15 -13.23 6.17
CA CYS A 32 1.28 -13.28 5.86
C CYS A 32 1.92 -11.91 6.00
N LEU A 33 3.10 -11.86 6.63
CA LEU A 33 3.94 -10.68 6.67
C LEU A 33 4.93 -10.70 5.49
N THR A 34 4.86 -9.69 4.64
CA THR A 34 5.82 -9.49 3.56
C THR A 34 6.64 -8.23 3.81
N ILE A 35 7.96 -8.36 3.95
CA ILE A 35 8.88 -7.23 4.11
C ILE A 35 9.59 -6.99 2.78
N ARG A 36 9.42 -5.77 2.24
CA ARG A 36 10.11 -5.33 1.03
C ARG A 36 11.19 -4.30 1.40
N SER A 37 12.44 -4.61 1.15
CA SER A 37 13.57 -3.72 1.38
C SER A 37 14.22 -3.25 0.07
N GLY A 38 14.99 -2.18 0.14
CA GLY A 38 15.73 -1.65 -1.01
C GLY A 38 16.38 -0.30 -0.67
N ALA A 39 17.35 0.11 -1.46
CA ALA A 39 18.07 1.38 -1.29
C ALA A 39 17.11 2.59 -1.37
N SER A 40 17.53 3.74 -0.85
CA SER A 40 16.77 4.98 -1.01
C SER A 40 16.59 5.33 -2.49
N GLY A 41 15.41 5.85 -2.86
CA GLY A 41 15.12 6.23 -4.24
C GLY A 41 14.74 5.09 -5.21
N THR A 42 14.77 3.82 -4.77
CA THR A 42 14.42 2.66 -5.64
C THR A 42 12.92 2.50 -5.89
N GLY A 43 12.08 3.40 -5.38
CA GLY A 43 10.64 3.38 -5.64
C GLY A 43 9.83 2.51 -4.68
N LYS A 44 10.35 2.17 -3.49
CA LYS A 44 9.63 1.35 -2.48
C LYS A 44 8.20 1.84 -2.24
N THR A 45 8.04 3.11 -1.89
CA THR A 45 6.73 3.75 -1.66
C THR A 45 5.81 3.68 -2.88
N ARG A 46 6.34 3.95 -4.09
CA ARG A 46 5.54 3.87 -5.33
C ARG A 46 5.05 2.46 -5.59
N ASN A 47 5.91 1.46 -5.39
CA ASN A 47 5.51 0.06 -5.55
C ASN A 47 4.48 -0.34 -4.49
N ALA A 48 4.65 0.06 -3.22
CA ALA A 48 3.67 -0.19 -2.17
C ALA A 48 2.32 0.47 -2.47
N VAL A 49 2.32 1.72 -2.95
CA VAL A 49 1.07 2.40 -3.38
C VAL A 49 0.44 1.69 -4.57
N ALA A 50 1.23 1.24 -5.55
CA ALA A 50 0.70 0.52 -6.72
C ALA A 50 0.09 -0.84 -6.34
N ASP A 51 0.73 -1.59 -5.44
CA ASP A 51 0.19 -2.85 -4.90
C ASP A 51 -1.13 -2.60 -4.14
N ALA A 52 -1.13 -1.61 -3.25
CA ALA A 52 -2.32 -1.22 -2.49
C ALA A 52 -3.47 -0.75 -3.41
N CYS A 53 -3.15 -0.01 -4.48
CA CYS A 53 -4.14 0.40 -5.47
C CYS A 53 -4.72 -0.78 -6.25
N LEU A 54 -3.88 -1.75 -6.65
CA LEU A 54 -4.33 -2.94 -7.35
C LEU A 54 -5.25 -3.80 -6.49
N LEU A 55 -5.03 -3.83 -5.18
CA LEU A 55 -5.93 -4.49 -4.24
C LEU A 55 -7.23 -3.71 -4.01
N ALA A 56 -7.16 -2.37 -3.88
CA ALA A 56 -8.28 -1.56 -3.44
C ALA A 56 -9.22 -1.10 -4.56
N PHE A 57 -8.67 -0.70 -5.72
CA PHE A 57 -9.46 -0.12 -6.80
C PHE A 57 -9.70 -1.15 -7.91
N PRO A 58 -10.97 -1.44 -8.28
CA PRO A 58 -11.26 -2.39 -9.34
C PRO A 58 -10.91 -1.87 -10.74
N LEU A 59 -10.88 -0.56 -10.93
CA LEU A 59 -10.72 0.09 -12.23
C LEU A 59 -9.36 0.80 -12.35
N ARG A 60 -8.75 0.67 -13.53
CA ARG A 60 -7.56 1.42 -13.93
C ARG A 60 -7.68 1.83 -15.40
N TYR A 61 -7.28 3.05 -15.73
CA TYR A 61 -7.18 3.50 -17.12
C TYR A 61 -5.95 2.90 -17.79
N ASN A 62 -6.14 2.38 -19.00
CA ASN A 62 -5.05 1.89 -19.83
C ASN A 62 -4.77 2.95 -20.90
N GLY A 63 -3.61 3.61 -20.81
CA GLY A 63 -3.22 4.66 -21.76
C GLY A 63 -3.00 4.17 -23.20
N ALA A 64 -2.71 2.87 -23.40
CA ALA A 64 -2.52 2.30 -24.72
C ALA A 64 -3.83 2.04 -25.46
N THR A 65 -4.86 1.60 -24.74
CA THR A 65 -6.22 1.32 -25.28
C THR A 65 -7.17 2.51 -25.14
N ALA A 66 -6.78 3.53 -24.38
CA ALA A 66 -7.60 4.68 -23.99
C ALA A 66 -8.92 4.28 -23.31
N GLN A 67 -8.92 3.19 -22.53
CA GLN A 67 -10.10 2.65 -21.86
C GLN A 67 -9.86 2.41 -20.37
N TRP A 68 -10.94 2.44 -19.57
CA TRP A 68 -10.96 1.97 -18.21
C TRP A 68 -11.14 0.45 -18.21
N GLU A 69 -10.23 -0.26 -17.59
CA GLU A 69 -10.21 -1.70 -17.52
C GLU A 69 -10.42 -2.17 -16.07
N GLN A 70 -11.09 -3.29 -15.91
CA GLN A 70 -11.22 -3.93 -14.61
C GLN A 70 -9.98 -4.78 -14.35
N VAL A 71 -9.14 -4.35 -13.39
CA VAL A 71 -7.86 -5.00 -13.11
C VAL A 71 -7.66 -5.36 -11.64
N GLY A 72 -8.34 -4.70 -10.73
CA GLY A 72 -8.10 -4.80 -9.30
C GLY A 72 -9.10 -5.68 -8.56
N SER A 73 -8.76 -5.99 -7.31
CA SER A 73 -9.44 -7.01 -6.50
C SER A 73 -10.55 -6.46 -5.60
N ASN A 74 -10.79 -5.16 -5.58
CA ASN A 74 -11.85 -4.49 -4.79
C ASN A 74 -11.81 -4.82 -3.28
N GLN A 75 -10.58 -4.91 -2.71
CA GLN A 75 -10.36 -5.22 -1.29
C GLN A 75 -10.25 -3.95 -0.45
N LYS A 76 -10.46 -4.10 0.86
CA LYS A 76 -10.25 -3.00 1.80
C LYS A 76 -8.81 -3.00 2.31
N VAL A 77 -8.14 -1.90 2.09
CA VAL A 77 -6.71 -1.70 2.35
C VAL A 77 -6.52 -0.54 3.33
N LEU A 78 -5.72 -0.77 4.36
CA LEU A 78 -5.18 0.28 5.23
C LEU A 78 -3.75 0.60 4.78
N PHE A 79 -3.49 1.85 4.43
CA PHE A 79 -2.16 2.33 4.07
C PHE A 79 -1.65 3.33 5.11
N ILE A 80 -0.66 2.92 5.88
CA ILE A 80 -0.03 3.73 6.94
C ILE A 80 1.24 4.36 6.39
N ILE A 81 1.36 5.67 6.52
CA ILE A 81 2.54 6.44 6.09
C ILE A 81 3.21 7.14 7.26
N THR A 82 4.53 7.18 7.25
CA THR A 82 5.32 7.82 8.30
C THR A 82 5.96 9.12 7.83
N GLU A 83 6.51 9.17 6.62
CA GLU A 83 7.20 10.35 6.08
C GLU A 83 6.37 11.14 5.07
N GLN A 84 5.73 10.44 4.14
CA GLN A 84 5.01 11.07 3.05
C GLN A 84 3.80 11.87 3.55
N THR A 85 3.36 12.84 2.75
CA THR A 85 2.11 13.55 3.00
C THR A 85 0.95 12.89 2.26
N ASP A 86 -0.26 13.05 2.77
CA ASP A 86 -1.49 12.58 2.10
C ASP A 86 -1.57 13.06 0.64
N LYS A 87 -1.14 14.31 0.39
CA LYS A 87 -1.12 14.89 -0.95
C LYS A 87 -0.17 14.16 -1.90
N GLN A 88 0.99 13.72 -1.40
CA GLN A 88 1.96 12.94 -2.19
C GLN A 88 1.40 11.56 -2.52
N ILE A 89 0.85 10.86 -1.54
CA ILE A 89 0.22 9.54 -1.78
C ILE A 89 -0.96 9.67 -2.76
N LYS A 90 -1.86 10.64 -2.58
CA LYS A 90 -2.98 10.86 -3.50
C LYS A 90 -2.54 11.13 -4.94
N LYS A 91 -1.40 11.81 -5.14
CA LYS A 91 -0.82 11.98 -6.48
C LYS A 91 -0.34 10.64 -7.07
N MET A 92 0.32 9.80 -6.27
CA MET A 92 0.76 8.48 -6.71
C MET A 92 -0.43 7.58 -7.06
N ILE A 93 -1.50 7.60 -6.25
CA ILE A 93 -2.75 6.89 -6.54
C ILE A 93 -3.35 7.36 -7.87
N LEU A 94 -3.46 8.68 -8.09
CA LEU A 94 -3.97 9.21 -9.36
C LEU A 94 -3.08 8.82 -10.54
N ALA A 95 -1.75 8.89 -10.40
CA ALA A 95 -0.84 8.47 -11.45
C ALA A 95 -1.03 6.97 -11.79
N TYR A 96 -1.20 6.12 -10.78
CA TYR A 96 -1.49 4.71 -10.97
C TYR A 96 -2.82 4.48 -11.70
N LEU A 97 -3.90 5.11 -11.22
CA LEU A 97 -5.25 4.90 -11.76
C LEU A 97 -5.42 5.42 -13.19
N THR A 98 -4.70 6.50 -13.55
CA THR A 98 -4.86 7.17 -14.83
C THR A 98 -3.80 6.81 -15.86
N ASP A 99 -2.81 6.01 -15.50
CA ASP A 99 -1.63 5.68 -16.31
C ASP A 99 -0.84 6.92 -16.80
N ILE A 100 -1.04 8.06 -16.13
CA ILE A 100 -0.36 9.32 -16.42
C ILE A 100 0.91 9.42 -15.58
N ASN A 101 2.03 9.77 -16.22
CA ASN A 101 3.31 9.89 -15.54
C ASN A 101 3.25 10.83 -14.33
N GLU A 102 3.70 10.36 -13.16
CA GLU A 102 3.67 11.11 -11.89
C GLU A 102 4.37 12.48 -11.97
N SER A 103 5.40 12.62 -12.82
CA SER A 103 6.10 13.89 -13.00
C SER A 103 5.18 15.00 -13.49
N LYS A 104 4.16 14.69 -14.30
CA LYS A 104 3.17 15.67 -14.77
C LYS A 104 2.34 16.26 -13.63
N PHE A 105 2.06 15.44 -12.59
CA PHE A 105 1.36 15.91 -11.39
C PHE A 105 2.22 16.87 -10.54
N LYS A 106 3.55 16.81 -10.67
CA LYS A 106 4.46 17.75 -10.01
C LYS A 106 4.40 19.14 -10.65
N TYR A 107 4.31 19.20 -11.97
CA TYR A 107 4.38 20.45 -12.73
C TYR A 107 3.03 20.98 -13.20
N GLY A 108 1.95 20.22 -13.07
CA GLY A 108 0.60 20.60 -13.49
C GLY A 108 0.42 20.72 -15.01
N ARG A 109 1.30 20.11 -15.80
CA ARG A 109 1.28 20.19 -17.27
C ARG A 109 0.51 19.02 -17.86
N PHE A 110 -0.79 19.22 -18.09
CA PHE A 110 -1.70 18.20 -18.62
C PHE A 110 -2.32 18.67 -19.94
N THR A 111 -2.52 17.75 -20.87
CA THR A 111 -3.39 17.97 -22.03
C THR A 111 -4.86 18.01 -21.61
N GLU A 112 -5.76 18.41 -22.48
CA GLU A 112 -7.20 18.41 -22.17
C GLU A 112 -7.73 16.97 -21.99
N GLU A 113 -7.23 16.02 -22.78
CA GLU A 113 -7.53 14.61 -22.63
C GLU A 113 -7.08 14.07 -21.26
N GLU A 114 -5.85 14.38 -20.86
CA GLU A 114 -5.34 13.98 -19.56
C GLU A 114 -6.13 14.59 -18.40
N LYS A 115 -6.56 15.84 -18.51
CA LYS A 115 -7.42 16.48 -17.51
C LYS A 115 -8.76 15.75 -17.36
N LYS A 116 -9.33 15.31 -18.48
CA LYS A 116 -10.57 14.52 -18.50
C LYS A 116 -10.37 13.18 -17.80
N VAL A 117 -9.28 12.45 -18.12
CA VAL A 117 -8.94 11.16 -17.49
C VAL A 117 -8.63 11.35 -16.00
N ILE A 118 -7.94 12.40 -15.60
CA ILE A 118 -7.69 12.75 -14.19
C ILE A 118 -9.02 13.02 -13.46
N GLY A 119 -9.97 13.70 -14.11
CA GLY A 119 -11.32 13.91 -13.58
C GLY A 119 -12.02 12.61 -13.27
N GLN A 120 -11.98 11.66 -14.21
CA GLN A 120 -12.53 10.30 -14.04
C GLN A 120 -11.79 9.54 -12.94
N GLY A 121 -10.45 9.59 -12.89
CA GLY A 121 -9.65 8.96 -11.83
C GLY A 121 -10.00 9.48 -10.42
N LYS A 122 -10.27 10.78 -10.27
CA LYS A 122 -10.79 11.35 -9.03
C LYS A 122 -12.18 10.80 -8.67
N GLN A 123 -13.02 10.55 -9.67
CA GLN A 123 -14.33 9.95 -9.46
C GLN A 123 -14.19 8.51 -8.94
N VAL A 124 -13.33 7.70 -9.56
CA VAL A 124 -12.99 6.34 -9.09
C VAL A 124 -12.47 6.37 -7.65
N MET A 125 -11.52 7.28 -7.34
CA MET A 125 -11.02 7.42 -5.96
C MET A 125 -12.13 7.77 -4.96
N LYS A 126 -13.11 8.56 -5.35
CA LYS A 126 -14.23 8.95 -4.48
C LYS A 126 -15.21 7.78 -4.30
N GLU A 127 -15.53 7.07 -5.36
CA GLU A 127 -16.44 5.93 -5.36
C GLU A 127 -15.92 4.79 -4.47
N PHE A 128 -14.63 4.49 -4.56
CA PHE A 128 -13.97 3.44 -3.80
C PHE A 128 -13.17 3.96 -2.58
N ALA A 129 -13.54 5.13 -2.06
CA ALA A 129 -12.83 5.75 -0.91
C ALA A 129 -12.82 4.88 0.35
N SER A 130 -13.83 4.02 0.53
CA SER A 130 -13.91 3.06 1.65
C SER A 130 -12.92 1.90 1.52
N ASN A 131 -12.38 1.66 0.33
CA ASN A 131 -11.46 0.57 0.08
C ASN A 131 -9.99 0.96 0.28
N PHE A 132 -9.65 2.24 0.24
CA PHE A 132 -8.30 2.72 0.45
C PHE A 132 -8.25 3.72 1.60
N ILE A 133 -7.98 3.23 2.79
CA ILE A 133 -7.90 4.05 4.00
C ILE A 133 -6.46 4.47 4.23
N LEU A 134 -6.20 5.78 4.14
CA LEU A 134 -4.89 6.37 4.36
C LEU A 134 -4.80 6.93 5.78
N VAL A 135 -3.77 6.52 6.53
CA VAL A 135 -3.48 7.01 7.88
C VAL A 135 -2.03 7.50 7.94
N ARG A 136 -1.83 8.70 8.44
CA ARG A 136 -0.50 9.27 8.63
C ARG A 136 -0.09 9.23 10.09
N ILE A 137 1.06 8.62 10.39
CA ILE A 137 1.67 8.52 11.73
C ILE A 137 3.13 9.00 11.64
N PRO A 138 3.40 10.31 11.77
CA PRO A 138 4.75 10.86 11.54
C PRO A 138 5.78 10.46 12.62
N ASN A 139 5.32 10.11 13.82
CA ASN A 139 6.14 9.63 14.93
C ASN A 139 5.55 8.33 15.49
N PRO A 140 5.76 7.19 14.82
CA PRO A 140 5.17 5.93 15.24
C PRO A 140 5.82 5.40 16.52
N THR A 141 5.00 4.91 17.44
CA THR A 141 5.35 3.95 18.49
C THR A 141 4.68 2.63 18.18
N ILE A 142 5.15 1.54 18.76
CA ILE A 142 4.53 0.21 18.54
C ILE A 142 3.06 0.23 18.95
N ASP A 143 2.77 0.74 20.13
CA ASP A 143 1.41 0.79 20.68
C ASP A 143 0.48 1.68 19.84
N LEU A 144 0.97 2.81 19.34
CA LEU A 144 0.17 3.69 18.48
C LEU A 144 -0.19 2.99 17.16
N VAL A 145 0.78 2.33 16.53
CA VAL A 145 0.55 1.58 15.28
C VAL A 145 -0.44 0.44 15.51
N LYS A 146 -0.23 -0.40 16.55
CA LYS A 146 -1.16 -1.47 16.93
C LYS A 146 -2.58 -0.95 17.15
N THR A 147 -2.71 0.12 17.91
CA THR A 147 -4.01 0.73 18.22
C THR A 147 -4.71 1.21 16.94
N LYS A 148 -3.98 1.89 16.05
CA LYS A 148 -4.53 2.38 14.78
C LYS A 148 -4.91 1.25 13.82
N VAL A 149 -4.10 0.20 13.74
CA VAL A 149 -4.44 -0.99 12.92
C VAL A 149 -5.70 -1.66 13.46
N ARG A 150 -5.77 -1.96 14.78
CA ARG A 150 -6.94 -2.56 15.40
C ARG A 150 -8.20 -1.73 15.22
N GLU A 151 -8.12 -0.42 15.45
CA GLU A 151 -9.24 0.52 15.23
C GLU A 151 -9.77 0.40 13.79
N LYS A 152 -8.88 0.46 12.79
CA LYS A 152 -9.28 0.45 11.38
C LYS A 152 -9.78 -0.91 10.91
N VAL A 153 -9.16 -1.99 11.37
CA VAL A 153 -9.63 -3.36 11.09
C VAL A 153 -11.05 -3.56 11.60
N LEU A 154 -11.32 -3.18 12.85
CA LEU A 154 -12.66 -3.35 13.45
C LEU A 154 -13.73 -2.47 12.80
N LEU A 155 -13.38 -1.22 12.43
CA LEU A 155 -14.36 -0.28 11.87
C LEU A 155 -14.63 -0.49 10.38
N HIS A 156 -13.66 -1.02 9.63
CA HIS A 156 -13.70 -1.00 8.17
C HIS A 156 -13.51 -2.38 7.53
N ASP A 157 -13.36 -3.45 8.30
CA ASP A 157 -13.13 -4.82 7.77
C ASP A 157 -11.92 -4.87 6.81
N ILE A 158 -10.77 -4.37 7.29
CA ILE A 158 -9.54 -4.28 6.51
C ILE A 158 -8.98 -5.67 6.26
N GLY A 159 -8.73 -6.01 4.98
CA GLY A 159 -8.11 -7.27 4.57
C GLY A 159 -6.59 -7.21 4.43
N TYR A 160 -6.04 -6.03 4.14
CA TYR A 160 -4.61 -5.82 3.87
C TYR A 160 -4.10 -4.53 4.51
N VAL A 161 -2.92 -4.61 5.13
CA VAL A 161 -2.27 -3.46 5.77
C VAL A 161 -0.93 -3.22 5.09
N PHE A 162 -0.69 -1.98 4.64
CA PHE A 162 0.59 -1.49 4.15
C PHE A 162 1.16 -0.51 5.15
N TYR A 163 2.44 -0.68 5.48
CA TYR A 163 3.16 0.21 6.37
C TYR A 163 4.42 0.75 5.66
N ASP A 164 4.40 2.02 5.32
CA ASP A 164 5.49 2.68 4.57
C ASP A 164 6.05 3.86 5.36
N TYR A 165 7.17 3.67 6.00
CA TYR A 165 8.01 2.51 6.14
C TYR A 165 8.44 2.30 7.61
N ILE A 166 9.02 1.15 7.91
CA ILE A 166 9.56 0.86 9.25
C ILE A 166 10.85 1.65 9.43
N PHE A 167 10.92 2.53 10.43
CA PHE A 167 12.12 3.27 10.81
C PHE A 167 12.16 3.51 12.31
N ILE A 168 13.37 3.69 12.84
CA ILE A 168 13.57 4.00 14.24
C ILE A 168 13.53 5.52 14.41
N GLY A 169 12.35 6.03 14.77
CA GLY A 169 12.16 7.45 15.08
C GLY A 169 12.42 7.78 16.56
N PRO A 170 12.49 9.09 16.92
CA PRO A 170 12.71 9.52 18.30
C PRO A 170 11.70 8.98 19.31
N ALA A 171 10.42 8.88 18.93
CA ALA A 171 9.37 8.34 19.78
C ALA A 171 9.61 6.87 20.12
N LEU A 172 9.95 6.07 19.08
CA LEU A 172 10.28 4.66 19.25
C LEU A 172 11.53 4.44 20.09
N LEU A 173 12.59 5.24 19.86
CA LEU A 173 13.80 5.18 20.69
C LEU A 173 13.52 5.50 22.16
N ASN A 174 12.62 6.44 22.44
CA ASN A 174 12.22 6.77 23.80
C ASN A 174 11.42 5.64 24.47
N GLU A 175 10.59 4.93 23.71
CA GLU A 175 9.81 3.77 24.18
C GLU A 175 10.75 2.65 24.69
N PHE A 176 11.89 2.46 24.03
CA PHE A 176 12.88 1.43 24.40
C PHE A 176 14.06 1.96 25.23
N ARG A 177 14.05 3.24 25.60
CA ARG A 177 15.12 3.86 26.39
C ARG A 177 15.21 3.21 27.78
N GLY A 178 16.35 2.63 28.09
CA GLY A 178 16.58 1.93 29.37
C GLY A 178 16.44 0.41 29.32
N PHE A 179 15.91 -0.15 28.24
CA PHE A 179 15.77 -1.62 28.10
C PHE A 179 17.03 -2.30 27.50
N GLY A 180 18.04 -1.54 27.07
CA GLY A 180 19.25 -2.10 26.45
C GLY A 180 19.02 -2.79 25.10
N VAL A 181 17.87 -2.55 24.47
CA VAL A 181 17.45 -3.18 23.21
C VAL A 181 18.23 -2.58 22.04
N ARG A 182 18.78 -3.41 21.17
CA ARG A 182 19.50 -2.95 19.97
C ARG A 182 18.54 -2.46 18.89
N ASN A 183 19.03 -1.61 17.99
CA ASN A 183 18.21 -1.01 16.92
C ASN A 183 17.59 -2.06 15.98
N ASP A 184 18.29 -3.16 15.69
CA ASP A 184 17.79 -4.26 14.88
C ASP A 184 16.67 -5.04 15.56
N GLU A 185 16.74 -5.22 16.88
CA GLU A 185 15.68 -5.82 17.68
C GLU A 185 14.42 -4.96 17.71
N VAL A 186 14.58 -3.63 17.82
CA VAL A 186 13.45 -2.67 17.75
C VAL A 186 12.74 -2.75 16.40
N LEU A 187 13.49 -2.83 15.30
CA LEU A 187 12.91 -2.98 13.96
C LEU A 187 12.16 -4.31 13.81
N LEU A 188 12.69 -5.38 14.36
CA LEU A 188 12.04 -6.69 14.37
C LEU A 188 10.72 -6.64 15.16
N MET A 189 10.72 -6.03 16.33
CA MET A 189 9.52 -5.85 17.16
C MET A 189 8.43 -5.07 16.43
N MET A 190 8.79 -4.00 15.68
CA MET A 190 7.82 -3.28 14.86
C MET A 190 7.26 -4.11 13.72
N ALA A 191 8.07 -4.97 13.11
CA ALA A 191 7.63 -5.81 12.01
C ALA A 191 6.69 -6.94 12.47
N THR A 192 6.80 -7.38 13.72
CA THR A 192 6.02 -8.51 14.29
C THR A 192 4.87 -8.05 15.20
N ALA A 193 4.70 -6.75 15.39
CA ALA A 193 3.68 -6.15 16.24
C ALA A 193 2.31 -6.05 15.58
#